data_e7c2a27bfd685d474b34ca707f9b3db8
#
_entry.id   e7c2a27bfd685d474b34ca707f9b3db8
#
_cell.length_a   1.000
_cell.length_b   1.000
_cell.length_c   1.000
_cell.angle_alpha   90.00
_cell.angle_beta   90.00
_cell.angle_gamma   90.00
#
_symmetry.space_group_name_H-M   'P 1'
#
loop_
_entity.id
_entity.type
_entity.pdbx_description
1 polymer ?
#
loop_
_entity_poly.entity_id
_entity_poly.type
_entity_poly.pdbx_seq_one_letter_code
_entity_poly.pdbx_strand_id
1 'polypeptide(L)'
;MARIGASVDVQPIDRLEEKVRHLVGLIDTLRADRAKALDEVARLERELDAAKTRINEASGVTAEVASLREEREVIRARVVDMISQIDKLNL
;
A
#
# COMPACT_ATOMS: atom_id res chain seq x y z
N MET A 1 43.81 -46.84 35.74
CA MET A 1 42.90 -46.83 35.82
C MET A 1 42.08 -46.59 34.86
N ALA A 2 41.34 -46.96 34.76
CA ALA A 2 40.49 -46.93 33.73
C ALA A 2 39.64 -45.82 33.63
N ARG A 3 40.18 -44.86 33.22
CA ARG A 3 39.36 -43.76 32.99
C ARG A 3 39.09 -43.56 31.58
N ILE A 4 39.24 -44.59 30.82
CA ILE A 4 39.01 -44.49 29.37
C ILE A 4 37.60 -44.10 29.06
N GLY A 5 36.65 -44.66 29.76
CA GLY A 5 35.26 -44.27 29.57
C GLY A 5 34.99 -42.83 29.97
N ALA A 6 35.73 -42.37 30.98
CA ALA A 6 35.60 -41.02 31.45
C ALA A 6 36.28 -39.99 30.53
N SER A 7 37.15 -40.46 29.66
CA SER A 7 37.83 -39.56 28.75
C SER A 7 37.09 -39.33 27.45
N VAL A 8 35.89 -39.84 27.32
CA VAL A 8 35.07 -39.55 26.15
C VAL A 8 34.83 -38.05 26.10
N ASP A 9 35.24 -37.46 25.02
CA ASP A 9 35.07 -36.03 24.84
C ASP A 9 33.64 -35.71 24.44
N VAL A 10 32.95 -34.97 25.30
CA VAL A 10 31.57 -34.54 25.04
C VAL A 10 31.50 -33.16 24.42
N GLN A 11 32.65 -32.52 24.21
CA GLN A 11 32.67 -31.18 23.61
C GLN A 11 32.03 -31.12 22.23
N PRO A 12 32.23 -32.10 21.34
CA PRO A 12 31.54 -32.07 20.06
C PRO A 12 30.03 -32.12 20.19
N ILE A 13 29.53 -32.84 21.19
CA ILE A 13 28.10 -32.92 21.47
C ILE A 13 27.59 -31.61 22.00
N ASP A 14 28.33 -30.97 22.92
CA ASP A 14 27.99 -29.69 23.47
C ASP A 14 27.98 -28.59 22.41
N ARG A 15 28.97 -28.66 21.51
CA ARG A 15 29.01 -27.70 20.38
C ARG A 15 27.83 -27.89 19.43
N LEU A 16 27.46 -29.13 19.19
CA LEU A 16 26.32 -29.45 18.36
C LEU A 16 25.05 -28.93 19.01
N GLU A 17 24.92 -29.14 20.32
CA GLU A 17 23.77 -28.64 21.08
C GLU A 17 23.68 -27.13 21.02
N GLU A 18 24.81 -26.42 21.18
CA GLU A 18 24.86 -24.96 21.06
C GLU A 18 24.43 -24.48 19.68
N LYS A 19 24.91 -25.18 18.63
CA LYS A 19 24.53 -24.87 17.26
C LYS A 19 23.04 -25.06 17.03
N VAL A 20 22.51 -26.15 17.58
CA VAL A 20 21.05 -26.41 17.47
C VAL A 20 20.26 -25.32 18.17
N ARG A 21 20.66 -24.91 19.36
CA ARG A 21 20.03 -23.83 20.09
C ARG A 21 20.08 -22.52 19.31
N HIS A 22 21.24 -22.25 18.71
CA HIS A 22 21.42 -21.07 17.89
C HIS A 22 20.49 -21.10 16.67
N LEU A 23 20.41 -22.25 16.01
CA LEU A 23 19.53 -22.41 14.86
C LEU A 23 18.05 -22.27 15.24
N VAL A 24 17.66 -22.83 16.39
CA VAL A 24 16.29 -22.65 16.90
C VAL A 24 16.00 -21.18 17.16
N GLY A 25 16.95 -20.46 17.76
CA GLY A 25 16.84 -19.04 17.97
C GLY A 25 16.70 -18.25 16.67
N LEU A 26 17.47 -18.62 15.65
CA LEU A 26 17.37 -18.01 14.33
C LEU A 26 16.00 -18.28 13.68
N ILE A 27 15.50 -19.50 13.81
CA ILE A 27 14.18 -19.86 13.29
C ILE A 27 13.10 -19.01 13.96
N ASP A 28 13.18 -18.87 15.28
CA ASP A 28 12.20 -18.06 16.02
C ASP A 28 12.25 -16.60 15.58
N THR A 29 13.46 -16.06 15.41
CA THR A 29 13.64 -14.69 14.93
C THR A 29 13.10 -14.54 13.52
N LEU A 30 13.41 -15.47 12.62
CA LEU A 30 12.93 -15.43 11.25
C LEU A 30 11.42 -15.55 11.15
N ARG A 31 10.81 -16.36 12.00
CA ARG A 31 9.35 -16.48 12.08
C ARG A 31 8.71 -15.18 12.55
N ALA A 32 9.31 -14.54 13.55
CA ALA A 32 8.83 -13.26 14.04
C ALA A 32 8.96 -12.17 12.98
N ASP A 33 10.09 -12.12 12.29
CA ASP A 33 10.34 -11.18 11.21
C ASP A 33 9.36 -11.40 10.05
N ARG A 34 9.13 -12.66 9.72
CA ARG A 34 8.17 -13.03 8.69
C ARG A 34 6.74 -12.56 9.05
N ALA A 35 6.34 -12.78 10.30
CA ALA A 35 5.02 -12.35 10.76
C ALA A 35 4.88 -10.84 10.64
N LYS A 36 5.89 -10.09 11.06
CA LYS A 36 5.90 -8.62 10.93
C LYS A 36 5.84 -8.19 9.47
N ALA A 37 6.61 -8.84 8.61
CA ALA A 37 6.64 -8.52 7.20
C ALA A 37 5.28 -8.79 6.54
N LEU A 38 4.63 -9.90 6.90
CA LEU A 38 3.30 -10.23 6.37
C LEU A 38 2.25 -9.22 6.84
N ASP A 39 2.32 -8.79 8.11
CA ASP A 39 1.43 -7.76 8.62
C ASP A 39 1.64 -6.43 7.90
N GLU A 40 2.88 -6.08 7.62
CA GLU A 40 3.21 -4.87 6.89
C GLU A 40 2.72 -4.93 5.45
N VAL A 41 2.87 -6.07 4.78
CA VAL A 41 2.35 -6.29 3.43
C VAL A 41 0.83 -6.10 3.42
N ALA A 42 0.13 -6.70 4.38
CA ALA A 42 -1.32 -6.56 4.50
C ALA A 42 -1.73 -5.10 4.71
N ARG A 43 -1.01 -4.37 5.54
CA ARG A 43 -1.25 -2.95 5.78
C ARG A 43 -1.05 -2.12 4.51
N LEU A 44 0.05 -2.38 3.81
CA LEU A 44 0.37 -1.68 2.56
C LEU A 44 -0.64 -1.98 1.46
N GLU A 45 -1.13 -3.22 1.37
CA GLU A 45 -2.18 -3.59 0.43
C GLU A 45 -3.46 -2.80 0.70
N ARG A 46 -3.85 -2.66 1.96
CA ARG A 46 -5.03 -1.86 2.33
C ARG A 46 -4.84 -0.39 2.00
N GLU A 47 -3.66 0.15 2.28
CA GLU A 47 -3.34 1.54 1.93
C GLU A 47 -3.36 1.77 0.43
N LEU A 48 -2.85 0.81 -0.33
CA LEU A 48 -2.85 0.88 -1.79
C LEU A 48 -4.27 0.87 -2.34
N ASP A 49 -5.12 -0.02 -1.84
CA ASP A 49 -6.52 -0.09 -2.26
C ASP A 49 -7.26 1.21 -1.93
N ALA A 50 -7.03 1.75 -0.74
CA ALA A 50 -7.62 3.03 -0.35
C ALA A 50 -7.13 4.17 -1.25
N ALA A 51 -5.85 4.18 -1.60
CA ALA A 51 -5.30 5.18 -2.51
C ALA A 51 -5.89 5.06 -3.92
N LYS A 52 -6.04 3.85 -4.42
CA LYS A 52 -6.68 3.60 -5.72
C LYS A 52 -8.13 4.10 -5.75
N THR A 53 -8.87 3.84 -4.68
CA THR A 53 -10.24 4.32 -4.55
C THR A 53 -10.29 5.85 -4.59
N ARG A 54 -9.39 6.51 -3.86
CA ARG A 54 -9.31 7.98 -3.86
C ARG A 54 -8.95 8.55 -5.23
N ILE A 55 -8.03 7.88 -5.94
CA ILE A 55 -7.65 8.28 -7.29
C ILE A 55 -8.84 8.18 -8.25
N ASN A 56 -9.59 7.09 -8.16
CA ASN A 56 -10.78 6.89 -9.00
C ASN A 56 -11.86 7.93 -8.70
N GLU A 57 -12.08 8.24 -7.43
CA GLU A 57 -13.02 9.27 -7.03
C GLU A 57 -12.59 10.66 -7.52
N ALA A 58 -11.30 10.98 -7.39
CA ALA A 58 -10.75 12.24 -7.88
C ALA A 58 -10.88 12.36 -9.40
N SER A 59 -10.65 11.26 -10.14
CA SER A 59 -10.83 11.22 -11.58
C SER A 59 -12.29 11.48 -11.97
N GLY A 60 -13.23 10.90 -11.22
CA GLY A 60 -14.65 11.13 -11.44
C GLY A 60 -15.04 12.59 -11.22
N VAL A 61 -14.54 13.19 -10.14
CA VAL A 61 -14.78 14.60 -9.84
C VAL A 61 -14.19 15.51 -10.92
N THR A 62 -12.98 15.20 -11.39
CA THR A 62 -12.32 15.95 -12.44
C THR A 62 -13.13 15.93 -13.75
N ALA A 63 -13.64 14.75 -14.11
CA ALA A 63 -14.48 14.58 -15.28
C ALA A 63 -15.80 15.37 -15.15
N GLU A 64 -16.41 15.33 -13.97
CA GLU A 64 -17.64 16.07 -13.69
C GLU A 64 -17.41 17.58 -13.77
N VAL A 65 -16.31 18.08 -13.22
CA VAL A 65 -15.95 19.50 -13.31
C VAL A 65 -15.76 19.91 -14.77
N ALA A 66 -15.10 19.10 -15.58
CA ALA A 66 -14.90 19.38 -17.00
C ALA A 66 -16.24 19.46 -17.73
N SER A 67 -17.14 18.53 -17.46
CA SER A 67 -18.50 18.51 -18.03
C SER A 67 -19.28 19.75 -17.65
N LEU A 68 -19.25 20.14 -16.39
CA LEU A 68 -19.93 21.33 -15.91
C LEU A 68 -19.38 22.61 -16.53
N ARG A 69 -18.09 22.68 -16.77
CA ARG A 69 -17.47 23.82 -17.45
C ARG A 69 -17.92 23.92 -18.90
N GLU A 70 -18.05 22.80 -19.59
CA GLU A 70 -18.57 22.77 -20.95
C GLU A 70 -20.01 23.24 -20.98
N GLU A 71 -20.84 22.74 -20.07
CA GLU A 71 -22.25 23.20 -19.96
C GLU A 71 -22.34 24.70 -19.69
N ARG A 72 -21.48 25.18 -18.80
CA ARG A 72 -21.42 26.61 -18.51
C ARG A 72 -21.12 27.46 -19.76
N GLU A 73 -20.18 27.01 -20.57
CA GLU A 73 -19.79 27.71 -21.80
C GLU A 73 -20.93 27.70 -22.82
N VAL A 74 -21.63 26.57 -22.94
CA VAL A 74 -22.84 26.50 -23.82
C VAL A 74 -23.91 27.48 -23.35
N ILE A 75 -24.20 27.52 -22.07
CA ILE A 75 -25.18 28.41 -21.50
C ILE A 75 -24.77 29.87 -21.71
N ARG A 76 -23.51 30.19 -21.47
CA ARG A 76 -22.98 31.54 -21.68
C ARG A 76 -23.13 31.97 -23.14
N ALA A 77 -22.80 31.10 -24.07
CA ALA A 77 -22.94 31.42 -25.49
C ALA A 77 -24.39 31.69 -25.87
N ARG A 78 -25.32 30.90 -25.34
CA ARG A 78 -26.75 31.11 -25.57
C ARG A 78 -27.26 32.43 -25.00
N VAL A 79 -26.81 32.77 -23.80
CA VAL A 79 -27.19 34.03 -23.16
C VAL A 79 -26.66 35.23 -23.97
N VAL A 80 -25.41 35.16 -24.40
CA VAL A 80 -24.81 36.22 -25.23
C VAL A 80 -25.55 36.37 -26.53
N ASP A 81 -25.92 35.25 -27.18
CA ASP A 81 -26.67 35.26 -28.42
C ASP A 81 -28.07 35.90 -28.22
N MET A 82 -28.75 35.53 -27.14
CA MET A 82 -30.06 36.09 -26.82
C MET A 82 -29.97 37.59 -26.58
N ILE A 83 -28.98 38.06 -25.84
CA ILE A 83 -28.75 39.48 -25.59
C ILE A 83 -28.50 40.22 -26.92
N SER A 84 -27.68 39.61 -27.79
CA SER A 84 -27.39 40.18 -29.11
C SER A 84 -28.67 40.30 -29.94
N GLN A 85 -29.55 39.33 -29.91
CA GLN A 85 -30.80 39.35 -30.61
C GLN A 85 -31.72 40.44 -30.08
N ILE A 86 -31.80 40.60 -28.77
CA ILE A 86 -32.59 41.69 -28.16
C ILE A 86 -32.06 43.05 -28.57
N ASP A 87 -30.74 43.22 -28.57
CA ASP A 87 -30.12 44.47 -29.01
C ASP A 87 -30.44 44.80 -30.48
N LYS A 88 -30.47 43.75 -31.32
CA LYS A 88 -30.83 43.92 -32.74
C LYS A 88 -32.28 44.32 -32.93
N LEU A 89 -33.14 43.95 -32.02
CA LEU A 89 -34.53 44.39 -32.08
C LEU A 89 -34.67 45.86 -31.73
N ASN A 90 -33.64 46.42 -31.15
CA ASN A 90 -33.57 47.83 -30.82
C ASN A 90 -34.75 48.27 -29.94
N LEU A 91 -34.99 47.45 -28.97
CA LEU A 91 -36.03 47.74 -27.96
C LEU A 91 -35.46 48.58 -26.80
#